data_3fe2e2da9663df59a5f079109a31bf79
#
_entry.id   3fe2e2da9663df59a5f079109a31bf79
#
_cell.length_a   1.000
_cell.length_b   1.000
_cell.length_c   1.000
_cell.angle_alpha   90.00
_cell.angle_beta   90.00
_cell.angle_gamma   90.00
#
_symmetry.space_group_name_H-M   'P 1'
#
loop_
_entity.id
_entity.type
_entity.pdbx_description
1 polymer ?
#
loop_
_entity_poly.entity_id
_entity_poly.type
_entity_poly.pdbx_seq_one_letter_code
_entity_poly.pdbx_strand_id
1 'polypeptide(L)'
;MLITGARGGIGTATTAALRARGASVLGLDLEGDGADVLACDVRDQAAVDAAVAEAVARLGGLDVLINNAGLGTPQSAGDAPDDAALAVIDVNLLGPWRVTAAALPALRAARGRVINVASGLAHVTVPFAVAYQMSKRGLVGYSDALRLEHGDAITVTSVYPGYIRTPIHDAGRALGVGLEGSVPPESVRDAAATLVRAALGPPARDLATTRRGGVALLVARHVPRRALDRALRGRIRRLARNGHFDDSPLAAPLGRRLRDG
;
A
#
# COMPACT_ATOMS: atom_id res chain seq x y z
N MET A 1 -4.55 -1.93 -19.20
CA MET A 1 -4.02 -1.81 -17.83
C MET A 1 -5.07 -2.23 -16.81
N LEU A 2 -4.67 -2.82 -15.68
CA LEU A 2 -5.55 -3.28 -14.61
C LEU A 2 -5.12 -2.64 -13.28
N ILE A 3 -6.08 -2.16 -12.48
CA ILE A 3 -5.81 -1.56 -11.17
C ILE A 3 -6.75 -2.13 -10.11
N THR A 4 -6.23 -2.59 -8.97
CA THR A 4 -7.03 -3.04 -7.83
C THR A 4 -7.32 -1.88 -6.87
N GLY A 5 -8.46 -1.92 -6.16
CA GLY A 5 -8.91 -0.82 -5.31
C GLY A 5 -9.23 0.43 -6.13
N ALA A 6 -9.87 0.23 -7.30
CA ALA A 6 -10.11 1.26 -8.30
C ALA A 6 -11.06 2.38 -7.82
N ARG A 7 -11.97 2.07 -6.88
CA ARG A 7 -12.95 3.02 -6.31
C ARG A 7 -12.39 3.79 -5.10
N GLY A 8 -11.23 3.38 -4.58
CA GLY A 8 -10.53 4.12 -3.53
C GLY A 8 -9.92 5.43 -4.03
N GLY A 9 -9.59 6.37 -3.13
CA GLY A 9 -9.13 7.71 -3.50
C GLY A 9 -7.92 7.71 -4.45
N ILE A 10 -6.88 6.89 -4.19
CA ILE A 10 -5.70 6.77 -5.05
C ILE A 10 -6.07 6.06 -6.36
N GLY A 11 -6.87 4.99 -6.29
CA GLY A 11 -7.29 4.20 -7.45
C GLY A 11 -8.08 5.04 -8.46
N THR A 12 -9.10 5.76 -8.00
CA THR A 12 -9.93 6.65 -8.84
C THR A 12 -9.09 7.74 -9.51
N ALA A 13 -8.24 8.42 -8.74
CA ALA A 13 -7.38 9.48 -9.28
C ALA A 13 -6.36 8.95 -10.29
N THR A 14 -5.81 7.75 -10.04
CA THR A 14 -4.85 7.10 -10.95
C THR A 14 -5.51 6.67 -12.24
N THR A 15 -6.68 6.03 -12.15
CA THR A 15 -7.48 5.61 -13.32
C THR A 15 -7.81 6.81 -14.21
N ALA A 16 -8.33 7.89 -13.63
CA ALA A 16 -8.63 9.11 -14.37
C ALA A 16 -7.38 9.69 -15.06
N ALA A 17 -6.24 9.74 -14.35
CA ALA A 17 -5.00 10.29 -14.88
C ALA A 17 -4.37 9.42 -15.98
N LEU A 18 -4.54 8.10 -15.94
CA LEU A 18 -4.09 7.17 -16.99
C LEU A 18 -4.99 7.28 -18.22
N ARG A 19 -6.33 7.30 -18.04
CA ARG A 19 -7.29 7.47 -19.13
C ARG A 19 -7.12 8.80 -19.86
N ALA A 20 -6.84 9.89 -19.14
CA ALA A 20 -6.53 11.18 -19.73
C ALA A 20 -5.26 11.17 -20.62
N ARG A 21 -4.45 10.12 -20.54
CA ARG A 21 -3.26 9.88 -21.39
C ARG A 21 -3.49 8.80 -22.46
N GLY A 22 -4.76 8.45 -22.71
CA GLY A 22 -5.13 7.49 -23.74
C GLY A 22 -5.00 6.03 -23.34
N ALA A 23 -4.76 5.72 -22.06
CA ALA A 23 -4.69 4.35 -21.62
C ALA A 23 -6.07 3.71 -21.45
N SER A 24 -6.26 2.47 -21.92
CA SER A 24 -7.40 1.63 -21.57
C SER A 24 -7.17 1.05 -20.18
N VAL A 25 -8.05 1.36 -19.22
CA VAL A 25 -7.92 0.95 -17.83
C VAL A 25 -9.20 0.30 -17.35
N LEU A 26 -9.08 -0.92 -16.81
CA LEU A 26 -10.13 -1.58 -16.03
C LEU A 26 -9.74 -1.60 -14.55
N GLY A 27 -10.74 -1.45 -13.69
CA GLY A 27 -10.61 -1.53 -12.25
C GLY A 27 -11.05 -2.89 -11.71
N LEU A 28 -10.49 -3.29 -10.57
CA LEU A 28 -11.03 -4.32 -9.69
C LEU A 28 -11.35 -3.68 -8.34
N ASP A 29 -12.56 -3.90 -7.82
CA ASP A 29 -12.96 -3.47 -6.48
C ASP A 29 -14.04 -4.41 -5.93
N LEU A 30 -14.38 -4.30 -4.64
CA LEU A 30 -15.44 -5.11 -4.02
C LEU A 30 -16.78 -4.91 -4.72
N GLU A 31 -17.06 -3.67 -5.15
CA GLU A 31 -18.25 -3.34 -5.93
C GLU A 31 -17.83 -2.97 -7.36
N GLY A 32 -18.42 -3.61 -8.34
CA GLY A 32 -18.25 -3.32 -9.76
C GLY A 32 -19.41 -2.51 -10.32
N ASP A 33 -19.20 -1.92 -11.51
CA ASP A 33 -20.24 -1.33 -12.34
C ASP A 33 -20.46 -2.13 -13.64
N GLY A 34 -19.69 -3.22 -13.81
CA GLY A 34 -19.71 -4.10 -14.99
C GLY A 34 -19.09 -3.50 -16.24
N ALA A 35 -18.88 -2.18 -16.31
CA ALA A 35 -18.29 -1.50 -17.45
C ALA A 35 -16.78 -1.22 -17.22
N ASP A 36 -16.49 -0.35 -16.30
CA ASP A 36 -15.15 0.16 -16.00
C ASP A 36 -14.47 -0.51 -14.80
N VAL A 37 -15.28 -1.06 -13.89
CA VAL A 37 -14.82 -1.74 -12.68
C VAL A 37 -15.52 -3.10 -12.57
N LEU A 38 -14.73 -4.15 -12.49
CA LEU A 38 -15.19 -5.52 -12.24
C LEU A 38 -15.29 -5.76 -10.73
N ALA A 39 -16.36 -6.41 -10.27
CA ALA A 39 -16.49 -6.82 -8.89
C ALA A 39 -15.49 -7.94 -8.59
N CYS A 40 -14.61 -7.73 -7.60
CA CYS A 40 -13.61 -8.70 -7.24
C CYS A 40 -13.11 -8.46 -5.81
N ASP A 41 -13.29 -9.45 -4.94
CA ASP A 41 -12.56 -9.50 -3.68
C ASP A 41 -11.18 -10.15 -3.92
N VAL A 42 -10.11 -9.38 -3.72
CA VAL A 42 -8.75 -9.88 -3.91
C VAL A 42 -8.33 -10.98 -2.92
N ARG A 43 -9.18 -11.26 -1.92
CA ARG A 43 -9.00 -12.38 -0.97
C ARG A 43 -9.51 -13.71 -1.53
N ASP A 44 -10.38 -13.67 -2.52
CA ASP A 44 -10.96 -14.86 -3.16
C ASP A 44 -10.20 -15.17 -4.46
N GLN A 45 -9.49 -16.31 -4.48
CA GLN A 45 -8.70 -16.72 -5.65
C GLN A 45 -9.58 -16.95 -6.88
N ALA A 46 -10.76 -17.58 -6.73
CA ALA A 46 -11.63 -17.84 -7.88
C ALA A 46 -12.20 -16.55 -8.47
N ALA A 47 -12.60 -15.59 -7.63
CA ALA A 47 -13.02 -14.26 -8.08
C ALA A 47 -11.88 -13.51 -8.79
N VAL A 48 -10.65 -13.61 -8.27
CA VAL A 48 -9.45 -13.01 -8.89
C VAL A 48 -9.19 -13.62 -10.27
N ASP A 49 -9.19 -14.95 -10.38
CA ASP A 49 -8.91 -15.64 -11.65
C ASP A 49 -9.95 -15.26 -12.72
N ALA A 50 -11.23 -15.26 -12.36
CA ALA A 50 -12.32 -14.86 -13.26
C ALA A 50 -12.21 -13.39 -13.69
N ALA A 51 -12.01 -12.47 -12.74
CA ALA A 51 -11.95 -11.04 -13.02
C ALA A 51 -10.70 -10.65 -13.85
N VAL A 52 -9.54 -11.29 -13.58
CA VAL A 52 -8.32 -11.06 -14.36
C VAL A 52 -8.48 -11.60 -15.78
N ALA A 53 -9.04 -12.81 -15.96
CA ALA A 53 -9.30 -13.38 -17.28
C ALA A 53 -10.24 -12.48 -18.10
N GLU A 54 -11.32 -12.00 -17.50
CA GLU A 54 -12.25 -11.05 -18.13
C GLU A 54 -11.56 -9.74 -18.50
N ALA A 55 -10.75 -9.16 -17.59
CA ALA A 55 -10.01 -7.93 -17.87
C ALA A 55 -9.03 -8.10 -19.02
N VAL A 56 -8.30 -9.21 -19.09
CA VAL A 56 -7.37 -9.51 -20.20
C VAL A 56 -8.13 -9.63 -21.51
N ALA A 57 -9.26 -10.32 -21.52
CA ALA A 57 -10.10 -10.48 -22.72
C ALA A 57 -10.63 -9.14 -23.22
N ARG A 58 -11.19 -8.30 -22.34
CA ARG A 58 -11.71 -6.96 -22.69
C ARG A 58 -10.64 -5.99 -23.17
N LEU A 59 -9.45 -6.05 -22.59
CA LEU A 59 -8.32 -5.16 -22.93
C LEU A 59 -7.53 -5.65 -24.16
N GLY A 60 -7.76 -6.89 -24.62
CA GLY A 60 -6.96 -7.52 -25.67
C GLY A 60 -5.52 -7.86 -25.24
N GLY A 61 -5.26 -7.92 -23.93
CA GLY A 61 -3.95 -8.17 -23.32
C GLY A 61 -3.75 -7.33 -22.05
N LEU A 62 -2.58 -7.43 -21.43
CA LEU A 62 -2.31 -6.68 -20.19
C LEU A 62 -0.86 -6.19 -20.11
N ASP A 63 -0.66 -4.89 -20.29
CA ASP A 63 0.67 -4.26 -20.22
C ASP A 63 1.07 -3.85 -18.80
N VAL A 64 0.10 -3.46 -17.97
CA VAL A 64 0.35 -2.92 -16.62
C VAL A 64 -0.69 -3.43 -15.63
N LEU A 65 -0.19 -3.98 -14.51
CA LEU A 65 -0.96 -4.27 -13.30
C LEU A 65 -0.54 -3.32 -12.19
N ILE A 66 -1.52 -2.66 -11.55
CA ILE A 66 -1.32 -1.81 -10.37
C ILE A 66 -2.04 -2.46 -9.19
N ASN A 67 -1.29 -3.07 -8.28
CA ASN A 67 -1.78 -3.57 -7.01
C ASN A 67 -1.90 -2.42 -6.01
N ASN A 68 -3.08 -1.80 -5.97
CA ASN A 68 -3.37 -0.62 -5.14
C ASN A 68 -4.40 -0.90 -4.02
N ALA A 69 -5.19 -1.96 -4.12
CA ALA A 69 -6.12 -2.34 -3.05
C ALA A 69 -5.40 -2.44 -1.69
N GLY A 70 -6.05 -1.95 -0.65
CA GLY A 70 -5.44 -1.96 0.67
C GLY A 70 -6.39 -1.58 1.79
N LEU A 71 -6.17 -2.18 2.95
CA LEU A 71 -6.84 -1.92 4.21
C LEU A 71 -5.84 -1.41 5.25
N GLY A 72 -6.34 -0.63 6.21
CA GLY A 72 -5.57 -0.17 7.37
C GLY A 72 -6.46 -0.17 8.60
N THR A 73 -6.15 -1.01 9.57
CA THR A 73 -6.79 -1.05 10.89
C THR A 73 -5.72 -0.98 11.98
N PRO A 74 -5.98 -0.31 13.11
CA PRO A 74 -5.02 -0.24 14.20
C PRO A 74 -5.08 -1.50 15.07
N GLN A 75 -3.91 -2.03 15.43
CA GLN A 75 -3.76 -3.15 16.37
C GLN A 75 -2.58 -2.90 17.31
N SER A 76 -2.69 -3.36 18.56
CA SER A 76 -1.58 -3.42 19.49
C SER A 76 -0.69 -4.62 19.19
N ALA A 77 0.63 -4.43 19.27
CA ALA A 77 1.59 -5.53 19.10
C ALA A 77 1.60 -6.53 20.27
N GLY A 78 0.94 -6.19 21.38
CA GLY A 78 0.82 -7.06 22.56
C GLY A 78 -0.41 -7.96 22.53
N ASP A 79 -1.34 -7.71 21.61
CA ASP A 79 -2.58 -8.48 21.51
C ASP A 79 -2.48 -9.55 20.41
N ALA A 80 -3.25 -10.61 20.52
CA ALA A 80 -3.36 -11.61 19.47
C ALA A 80 -3.99 -10.99 18.20
N PRO A 81 -3.61 -11.44 16.98
CA PRO A 81 -4.22 -10.95 15.76
C PRO A 81 -5.71 -11.33 15.70
N ASP A 82 -6.54 -10.34 15.45
CA ASP A 82 -7.97 -10.46 15.21
C ASP A 82 -8.28 -10.60 13.70
N ASP A 83 -9.57 -10.79 13.38
CA ASP A 83 -10.02 -10.90 11.99
C ASP A 83 -9.70 -9.66 11.16
N ALA A 84 -9.68 -8.47 11.77
CA ALA A 84 -9.32 -7.24 11.10
C ALA A 84 -7.83 -7.20 10.75
N ALA A 85 -6.95 -7.67 11.64
CA ALA A 85 -5.52 -7.83 11.37
C ALA A 85 -5.26 -8.84 10.26
N LEU A 86 -5.96 -9.99 10.29
CA LEU A 86 -5.86 -11.01 9.25
C LEU A 86 -6.34 -10.49 7.89
N ALA A 87 -7.45 -9.75 7.85
CA ALA A 87 -7.95 -9.13 6.63
C ALA A 87 -6.94 -8.12 6.04
N VAL A 88 -6.23 -7.35 6.88
CA VAL A 88 -5.17 -6.44 6.40
C VAL A 88 -4.03 -7.21 5.72
N ILE A 89 -3.60 -8.34 6.30
CA ILE A 89 -2.57 -9.19 5.69
C ILE A 89 -3.06 -9.78 4.37
N ASP A 90 -4.29 -10.29 4.37
CA ASP A 90 -4.86 -10.95 3.22
C ASP A 90 -5.04 -9.98 2.04
N VAL A 91 -5.63 -8.80 2.26
CA VAL A 91 -5.81 -7.80 1.21
C VAL A 91 -4.49 -7.18 0.75
N ASN A 92 -3.62 -6.77 1.70
CA ASN A 92 -2.45 -5.94 1.34
C ASN A 92 -1.24 -6.75 0.85
N LEU A 93 -1.18 -8.04 1.15
CA LEU A 93 -0.03 -8.90 0.85
C LEU A 93 -0.43 -10.08 -0.05
N LEU A 94 -1.38 -10.89 0.39
CA LEU A 94 -1.78 -12.07 -0.38
C LEU A 94 -2.62 -11.69 -1.60
N GLY A 95 -3.45 -10.64 -1.52
CA GLY A 95 -4.21 -10.10 -2.64
C GLY A 95 -3.32 -9.71 -3.84
N PRO A 96 -2.30 -8.85 -3.67
CA PRO A 96 -1.31 -8.57 -4.71
C PRO A 96 -0.64 -9.81 -5.30
N TRP A 97 -0.35 -10.81 -4.48
CA TRP A 97 0.23 -12.06 -4.96
C TRP A 97 -0.76 -12.83 -5.83
N ARG A 98 -2.00 -13.02 -5.38
CA ARG A 98 -3.06 -13.70 -6.16
C ARG A 98 -3.30 -13.02 -7.50
N VAL A 99 -3.53 -11.70 -7.48
CA VAL A 99 -3.81 -10.93 -8.70
C VAL A 99 -2.62 -10.95 -9.66
N THR A 100 -1.39 -10.84 -9.14
CA THR A 100 -0.20 -10.92 -9.98
C THR A 100 -0.02 -12.32 -10.58
N ALA A 101 -0.25 -13.39 -9.81
CA ALA A 101 -0.16 -14.76 -10.30
C ALA A 101 -1.13 -15.03 -11.45
N ALA A 102 -2.40 -14.61 -11.29
CA ALA A 102 -3.42 -14.71 -12.34
C ALA A 102 -3.06 -13.87 -13.59
N ALA A 103 -2.50 -12.68 -13.40
CA ALA A 103 -2.14 -11.77 -14.50
C ALA A 103 -0.80 -12.09 -15.17
N LEU A 104 0.07 -12.89 -14.54
CA LEU A 104 1.45 -13.10 -14.95
C LEU A 104 1.62 -13.63 -16.40
N PRO A 105 0.80 -14.56 -16.89
CA PRO A 105 0.92 -15.01 -18.29
C PRO A 105 0.73 -13.87 -19.29
N ALA A 106 -0.29 -13.04 -19.11
CA ALA A 106 -0.56 -11.90 -19.99
C ALA A 106 0.51 -10.81 -19.87
N LEU A 107 0.97 -10.50 -18.65
CA LEU A 107 2.06 -9.55 -18.41
C LEU A 107 3.38 -10.01 -19.06
N ARG A 108 3.72 -11.28 -18.98
CA ARG A 108 4.93 -11.84 -19.64
C ARG A 108 4.83 -11.74 -21.16
N ALA A 109 3.67 -12.06 -21.74
CA ALA A 109 3.44 -11.94 -23.18
C ALA A 109 3.62 -10.50 -23.69
N ALA A 110 3.20 -9.51 -22.89
CA ALA A 110 3.32 -8.09 -23.20
C ALA A 110 4.67 -7.46 -22.80
N ARG A 111 5.60 -8.21 -22.16
CA ARG A 111 6.77 -7.65 -21.46
C ARG A 111 6.37 -6.49 -20.53
N GLY A 112 5.29 -6.71 -19.81
CA GLY A 112 4.55 -5.69 -19.07
C GLY A 112 5.16 -5.30 -17.73
N ARG A 113 4.35 -4.64 -16.91
CA ARG A 113 4.78 -4.05 -15.63
C ARG A 113 3.85 -4.45 -14.49
N VAL A 114 4.43 -4.75 -13.34
CA VAL A 114 3.74 -4.86 -12.06
C VAL A 114 4.14 -3.69 -11.17
N ILE A 115 3.14 -2.97 -10.65
CA ILE A 115 3.34 -1.84 -9.76
C ILE A 115 2.66 -2.18 -8.43
N ASN A 116 3.45 -2.34 -7.38
CA ASN A 116 2.96 -2.65 -6.04
C ASN A 116 2.94 -1.38 -5.18
N VAL A 117 1.75 -0.98 -4.69
CA VAL A 117 1.59 0.16 -3.80
C VAL A 117 1.94 -0.28 -2.37
N ALA A 118 3.20 -0.08 -2.02
CA ALA A 118 3.73 -0.31 -0.68
C ALA A 118 3.36 0.85 0.28
N SER A 119 4.28 1.32 1.10
CA SER A 119 4.15 2.48 1.99
C SER A 119 5.52 2.84 2.56
N GLY A 120 5.71 4.08 2.98
CA GLY A 120 6.85 4.47 3.82
C GLY A 120 6.94 3.64 5.11
N LEU A 121 5.81 3.14 5.63
CA LEU A 121 5.74 2.27 6.80
C LEU A 121 6.29 0.84 6.54
N ALA A 122 6.63 0.49 5.32
CA ALA A 122 7.41 -0.73 5.06
C ALA A 122 8.83 -0.64 5.64
N HIS A 123 9.36 0.55 5.88
CA HIS A 123 10.73 0.79 6.37
C HIS A 123 10.79 1.46 7.73
N VAL A 124 9.75 2.22 8.11
CA VAL A 124 9.65 2.91 9.41
C VAL A 124 8.55 2.26 10.23
N THR A 125 8.80 2.04 11.53
CA THR A 125 7.82 1.45 12.46
C THR A 125 7.10 2.55 13.24
N VAL A 126 5.77 2.45 13.31
CA VAL A 126 4.94 3.26 14.20
C VAL A 126 4.11 2.33 15.10
N PRO A 127 3.75 2.74 16.32
CA PRO A 127 2.84 1.97 17.16
C PRO A 127 1.48 1.76 16.50
N PHE A 128 0.77 0.74 16.90
CA PHE A 128 -0.62 0.44 16.56
C PHE A 128 -0.90 0.20 15.06
N ALA A 129 0.11 -0.08 14.25
CA ALA A 129 -0.05 -0.39 12.82
C ALA A 129 0.61 -1.73 12.44
N VAL A 130 0.52 -2.74 13.31
CA VAL A 130 1.28 -4.01 13.21
C VAL A 130 0.99 -4.74 11.91
N ALA A 131 -0.27 -5.13 11.68
CA ALA A 131 -0.66 -5.88 10.50
C ALA A 131 -0.39 -5.10 9.20
N TYR A 132 -0.67 -3.78 9.21
CA TYR A 132 -0.38 -2.93 8.05
C TYR A 132 1.12 -2.89 7.73
N GLN A 133 1.98 -2.66 8.72
CA GLN A 133 3.43 -2.64 8.52
C GLN A 133 3.99 -3.98 8.08
N MET A 134 3.52 -5.08 8.69
CA MET A 134 3.88 -6.44 8.29
C MET A 134 3.49 -6.69 6.83
N SER A 135 2.26 -6.35 6.43
CA SER A 135 1.79 -6.55 5.06
C SER A 135 2.60 -5.74 4.05
N LYS A 136 2.91 -4.46 4.35
CA LYS A 136 3.67 -3.61 3.42
C LYS A 136 5.16 -3.99 3.35
N ARG A 137 5.75 -4.50 4.43
CA ARG A 137 7.11 -5.10 4.39
C ARG A 137 7.13 -6.40 3.60
N GLY A 138 6.14 -7.27 3.84
CA GLY A 138 5.97 -8.50 3.07
C GLY A 138 5.80 -8.23 1.57
N LEU A 139 5.00 -7.21 1.20
CA LEU A 139 4.81 -6.81 -0.19
C LEU A 139 6.10 -6.33 -0.86
N VAL A 140 7.01 -5.67 -0.13
CA VAL A 140 8.34 -5.32 -0.64
C VAL A 140 9.17 -6.58 -0.89
N GLY A 141 9.18 -7.52 0.07
CA GLY A 141 9.85 -8.82 -0.10
C GLY A 141 9.30 -9.62 -1.27
N TYR A 142 7.97 -9.67 -1.42
CA TYR A 142 7.32 -10.27 -2.58
C TYR A 142 7.73 -9.60 -3.90
N SER A 143 7.79 -8.26 -3.92
CA SER A 143 8.25 -7.52 -5.10
C SER A 143 9.70 -7.84 -5.46
N ASP A 144 10.56 -8.06 -4.47
CA ASP A 144 11.96 -8.44 -4.68
C ASP A 144 12.07 -9.87 -5.25
N ALA A 145 11.31 -10.83 -4.71
CA ALA A 145 11.24 -12.18 -5.25
C ALA A 145 10.75 -12.18 -6.71
N LEU A 146 9.66 -11.46 -6.98
CA LEU A 146 9.10 -11.36 -8.34
C LEU A 146 10.10 -10.76 -9.35
N ARG A 147 10.95 -9.81 -8.93
CA ARG A 147 12.03 -9.26 -9.77
C ARG A 147 13.11 -10.29 -10.08
N LEU A 148 13.46 -11.11 -9.10
CA LEU A 148 14.48 -12.15 -9.29
C LEU A 148 13.99 -13.27 -10.18
N GLU A 149 12.73 -13.67 -10.02
CA GLU A 149 12.15 -14.81 -10.73
C GLU A 149 11.68 -14.47 -12.16
N HIS A 150 11.24 -13.23 -12.40
CA HIS A 150 10.58 -12.83 -13.64
C HIS A 150 11.09 -11.51 -14.25
N GLY A 151 12.18 -10.95 -13.73
CA GLY A 151 12.72 -9.66 -14.19
C GLY A 151 13.28 -9.67 -15.62
N ASP A 152 13.44 -10.85 -16.21
CA ASP A 152 13.77 -11.05 -17.64
C ASP A 152 12.58 -10.77 -18.56
N ALA A 153 11.36 -10.92 -18.06
CA ALA A 153 10.12 -10.83 -18.83
C ALA A 153 9.22 -9.65 -18.43
N ILE A 154 9.27 -9.20 -17.17
CA ILE A 154 8.43 -8.11 -16.67
C ILE A 154 9.24 -7.10 -15.85
N THR A 155 8.73 -5.88 -15.74
CA THR A 155 9.28 -4.87 -14.82
C THR A 155 8.44 -4.81 -13.53
N VAL A 156 9.08 -4.76 -12.36
CA VAL A 156 8.39 -4.64 -11.07
C VAL A 156 8.81 -3.38 -10.35
N THR A 157 7.86 -2.50 -10.06
CA THR A 157 8.07 -1.24 -9.34
C THR A 157 7.34 -1.25 -8.00
N SER A 158 8.03 -0.91 -6.92
CA SER A 158 7.40 -0.63 -5.63
C SER A 158 7.22 0.88 -5.46
N VAL A 159 5.99 1.33 -5.20
CA VAL A 159 5.66 2.73 -4.94
C VAL A 159 5.42 2.92 -3.45
N TYR A 160 6.00 3.96 -2.86
CA TYR A 160 5.97 4.23 -1.43
C TYR A 160 5.24 5.56 -1.14
N PRO A 161 3.90 5.56 -1.08
CA PRO A 161 3.18 6.72 -0.60
C PRO A 161 3.53 7.02 0.86
N GLY A 162 3.61 8.31 1.20
CA GLY A 162 3.62 8.78 2.57
C GLY A 162 2.20 8.76 3.17
N TYR A 163 1.97 9.63 4.16
CA TYR A 163 0.63 9.77 4.73
C TYR A 163 -0.29 10.54 3.77
N ILE A 164 -1.35 9.90 3.28
CA ILE A 164 -2.37 10.50 2.43
C ILE A 164 -3.72 10.39 3.14
N ARG A 165 -4.46 11.48 3.28
CA ARG A 165 -5.81 11.47 3.87
C ARG A 165 -6.78 10.72 2.96
N THR A 166 -7.04 9.47 3.28
CA THR A 166 -7.99 8.57 2.60
C THR A 166 -8.74 7.76 3.66
N PRO A 167 -9.86 7.13 3.32
CA PRO A 167 -10.63 6.29 4.25
C PRO A 167 -9.85 5.17 4.92
N ILE A 168 -8.72 4.74 4.37
CA ILE A 168 -7.83 3.74 4.99
C ILE A 168 -7.37 4.12 6.42
N HIS A 169 -7.40 5.41 6.76
CA HIS A 169 -6.99 5.93 8.06
C HIS A 169 -8.15 6.19 9.03
N ASP A 170 -9.41 5.99 8.61
CA ASP A 170 -10.59 6.33 9.41
C ASP A 170 -10.66 5.55 10.71
N ALA A 171 -10.39 4.24 10.67
CA ALA A 171 -10.35 3.40 11.85
C ALA A 171 -9.28 3.86 12.87
N GLY A 172 -8.11 4.27 12.39
CA GLY A 172 -7.04 4.82 13.24
C GLY A 172 -7.44 6.16 13.87
N ARG A 173 -8.11 7.03 13.10
CA ARG A 173 -8.65 8.30 13.64
C ARG A 173 -9.71 8.07 14.70
N ALA A 174 -10.66 7.18 14.43
CA ALA A 174 -11.73 6.85 15.38
C ALA A 174 -11.20 6.32 16.72
N LEU A 175 -10.05 5.64 16.71
CA LEU A 175 -9.41 5.12 17.93
C LEU A 175 -8.32 6.05 18.51
N GLY A 176 -8.18 7.28 18.00
CA GLY A 176 -7.21 8.25 18.50
C GLY A 176 -5.73 7.88 18.27
N VAL A 177 -5.45 7.02 17.30
CA VAL A 177 -4.07 6.61 16.92
C VAL A 177 -3.72 7.02 15.50
N GLY A 178 -4.39 8.05 14.98
CA GLY A 178 -4.14 8.60 13.65
C GLY A 178 -2.73 9.20 13.53
N LEU A 179 -2.28 9.34 12.28
CA LEU A 179 -0.98 9.96 11.96
C LEU A 179 -1.07 11.50 11.79
N GLU A 180 -2.27 12.06 11.96
CA GLU A 180 -2.54 13.49 11.85
C GLU A 180 -1.64 14.29 12.80
N GLY A 181 -1.09 15.39 12.27
CA GLY A 181 -0.16 16.23 13.04
C GLY A 181 1.22 15.61 13.30
N SER A 182 1.35 14.32 13.11
CA SER A 182 2.64 13.59 13.32
C SER A 182 3.49 13.50 12.05
N VAL A 183 2.86 13.49 10.88
CA VAL A 183 3.54 13.38 9.57
C VAL A 183 2.88 14.36 8.59
N PRO A 184 3.66 15.13 7.80
CA PRO A 184 3.09 15.98 6.76
C PRO A 184 2.29 15.15 5.77
N PRO A 185 1.06 15.56 5.43
CA PRO A 185 0.25 14.83 4.46
C PRO A 185 0.80 15.01 3.04
N GLU A 186 0.74 13.95 2.26
CA GLU A 186 0.91 13.99 0.81
C GLU A 186 -0.45 14.05 0.12
N SER A 187 -0.49 14.50 -1.13
CA SER A 187 -1.74 14.58 -1.87
C SER A 187 -2.05 13.29 -2.64
N VAL A 188 -3.33 12.99 -2.82
CA VAL A 188 -3.80 11.91 -3.72
C VAL A 188 -3.27 12.15 -5.14
N ARG A 189 -3.17 13.42 -5.57
CA ARG A 189 -2.65 13.80 -6.89
C ARG A 189 -1.19 13.39 -7.06
N ASP A 190 -0.34 13.58 -6.04
CA ASP A 190 1.08 13.20 -6.10
C ASP A 190 1.24 11.68 -6.16
N ALA A 191 0.41 10.94 -5.43
CA ALA A 191 0.38 9.49 -5.50
C ALA A 191 -0.04 9.01 -6.90
N ALA A 192 -1.14 9.54 -7.44
CA ALA A 192 -1.61 9.22 -8.79
C ALA A 192 -0.55 9.56 -9.85
N ALA A 193 0.07 10.74 -9.77
CA ALA A 193 1.14 11.14 -10.69
C ALA A 193 2.35 10.18 -10.62
N THR A 194 2.66 9.66 -9.44
CA THR A 194 3.75 8.68 -9.27
C THR A 194 3.39 7.33 -9.86
N LEU A 195 2.14 6.87 -9.68
CA LEU A 195 1.65 5.63 -10.31
C LEU A 195 1.60 5.75 -11.84
N VAL A 196 1.20 6.89 -12.37
CA VAL A 196 1.27 7.17 -13.81
C VAL A 196 2.72 7.13 -14.31
N ARG A 197 3.66 7.72 -13.57
CA ARG A 197 5.09 7.64 -13.91
C ARG A 197 5.63 6.21 -13.87
N ALA A 198 5.20 5.40 -12.90
CA ALA A 198 5.55 3.99 -12.83
C ALA A 198 4.99 3.19 -14.01
N ALA A 199 3.76 3.53 -14.44
CA ALA A 199 3.07 2.84 -15.54
C ALA A 199 3.64 3.20 -16.92
N LEU A 200 3.89 4.47 -17.17
CA LEU A 200 4.20 5.01 -18.49
C LEU A 200 5.64 5.52 -18.66
N GLY A 201 6.33 5.80 -17.56
CA GLY A 201 7.68 6.36 -17.59
C GLY A 201 8.78 5.29 -17.68
N PRO A 202 10.06 5.71 -17.54
CA PRO A 202 11.17 4.77 -17.48
C PRO A 202 11.02 3.78 -16.33
N PRO A 203 11.48 2.52 -16.52
CA PRO A 203 11.47 1.51 -15.45
C PRO A 203 12.20 2.01 -14.21
N ALA A 204 11.60 1.79 -13.04
CA ALA A 204 12.19 2.13 -11.76
C ALA A 204 11.90 1.02 -10.76
N ARG A 205 12.89 0.67 -9.93
CA ARG A 205 12.70 -0.32 -8.87
C ARG A 205 11.80 0.20 -7.77
N ASP A 206 12.05 1.44 -7.33
CA ASP A 206 11.42 2.06 -6.18
C ASP A 206 11.09 3.53 -6.48
N LEU A 207 9.87 3.95 -6.17
CA LEU A 207 9.42 5.32 -6.34
C LEU A 207 8.72 5.82 -5.07
N ALA A 208 9.19 6.93 -4.53
CA ALA A 208 8.44 7.68 -3.50
C ALA A 208 7.53 8.72 -4.18
N THR A 209 6.43 9.07 -3.53
CA THR A 209 5.44 10.01 -4.07
C THR A 209 5.93 11.45 -4.04
N THR A 210 6.80 11.80 -3.07
CA THR A 210 7.39 13.13 -2.95
C THR A 210 8.91 13.05 -2.82
N ARG A 211 9.61 14.17 -3.09
CA ARG A 211 11.06 14.26 -2.86
C ARG A 211 11.42 14.03 -1.39
N ARG A 212 10.62 14.57 -0.46
CA ARG A 212 10.80 14.35 0.98
C ARG A 212 10.60 12.88 1.35
N GLY A 213 9.58 12.25 0.81
CA GLY A 213 9.36 10.80 0.95
C GLY A 213 10.53 9.99 0.42
N GLY A 214 11.13 10.38 -0.71
CA GLY A 214 12.33 9.75 -1.27
C GLY A 214 13.55 9.83 -0.34
N VAL A 215 13.81 11.01 0.23
CA VAL A 215 14.88 11.17 1.22
C VAL A 215 14.59 10.34 2.48
N ALA A 216 13.36 10.36 2.98
CA ALA A 216 12.96 9.56 4.14
C ALA A 216 13.12 8.05 3.88
N LEU A 217 12.79 7.58 2.69
CA LEU A 217 12.97 6.19 2.26
C LEU A 217 14.47 5.80 2.24
N LEU A 218 15.32 6.65 1.69
CA LEU A 218 16.78 6.43 1.68
C LEU A 218 17.34 6.37 3.11
N VAL A 219 16.96 7.33 3.95
CA VAL A 219 17.37 7.36 5.37
C VAL A 219 16.90 6.09 6.08
N ALA A 220 15.64 5.69 5.92
CA ALA A 220 15.08 4.51 6.58
C ALA A 220 15.75 3.20 6.14
N ARG A 221 16.30 3.14 4.93
CA ARG A 221 17.01 1.97 4.38
C ARG A 221 18.47 1.88 4.83
N HIS A 222 19.14 3.02 4.98
CA HIS A 222 20.62 3.05 5.20
C HIS A 222 21.01 3.40 6.63
N VAL A 223 20.13 4.01 7.43
CA VAL A 223 20.42 4.27 8.84
C VAL A 223 20.37 2.96 9.62
N PRO A 224 21.37 2.69 10.48
CA PRO A 224 21.37 1.51 11.33
C PRO A 224 20.08 1.41 12.16
N ARG A 225 19.46 0.23 12.19
CA ARG A 225 18.20 -0.01 12.90
C ARG A 225 18.20 0.51 14.34
N ARG A 226 19.29 0.28 15.08
CA ARG A 226 19.40 0.76 16.47
C ARG A 226 19.29 2.29 16.60
N ALA A 227 19.83 3.05 15.64
CA ALA A 227 19.72 4.51 15.64
C ALA A 227 18.31 4.96 15.32
N LEU A 228 17.68 4.35 14.31
CA LEU A 228 16.29 4.61 13.95
C LEU A 228 15.33 4.29 15.11
N ASP A 229 15.49 3.12 15.74
CA ASP A 229 14.68 2.70 16.90
C ASP A 229 14.82 3.67 18.07
N ARG A 230 16.06 4.15 18.35
CA ARG A 230 16.30 5.14 19.41
C ARG A 230 15.58 6.46 19.13
N ALA A 231 15.67 6.95 17.89
CA ALA A 231 14.98 8.18 17.47
C ALA A 231 13.47 8.04 17.57
N LEU A 232 12.91 6.91 17.10
CA LEU A 232 11.47 6.62 17.16
C LEU A 232 10.98 6.49 18.61
N ARG A 233 11.71 5.78 19.47
CA ARG A 233 11.38 5.69 20.91
C ARG A 233 11.39 7.06 21.58
N GLY A 234 12.37 7.91 21.28
CA GLY A 234 12.42 9.26 21.79
C GLY A 234 11.21 10.11 21.36
N ARG A 235 10.80 9.96 20.11
CA ARG A 235 9.60 10.62 19.59
C ARG A 235 8.32 10.12 20.26
N ILE A 236 8.15 8.80 20.41
CA ILE A 236 6.98 8.21 21.05
C ILE A 236 6.88 8.64 22.51
N ARG A 237 8.02 8.66 23.27
CA ARG A 237 8.05 9.19 24.64
C ARG A 237 7.64 10.65 24.71
N ARG A 238 8.08 11.47 23.77
CA ARG A 238 7.66 12.90 23.70
C ARG A 238 6.17 13.04 23.46
N LEU A 239 5.60 12.25 22.53
CA LEU A 239 4.15 12.23 22.26
C LEU A 239 3.37 11.80 23.50
N ALA A 240 3.83 10.77 24.22
CA ALA A 240 3.23 10.32 25.47
C ALA A 240 3.23 11.40 26.56
N ARG A 241 4.37 12.10 26.75
CA ARG A 241 4.47 13.21 27.70
C ARG A 241 3.52 14.37 27.38
N ASN A 242 3.26 14.60 26.10
CA ASN A 242 2.33 15.65 25.62
C ASN A 242 0.87 15.19 25.61
N GLY A 243 0.53 14.04 26.20
CA GLY A 243 -0.85 13.54 26.28
C GLY A 243 -1.43 13.00 24.98
N HIS A 244 -0.61 12.82 23.93
CA HIS A 244 -1.11 12.41 22.60
C HIS A 244 -1.88 11.07 22.58
N PHE A 245 -1.67 10.23 23.58
CA PHE A 245 -2.28 8.91 23.68
C PHE A 245 -3.42 8.82 24.69
N ASP A 246 -3.72 9.90 25.42
CA ASP A 246 -4.58 9.84 26.61
C ASP A 246 -6.04 9.54 26.29
N ASP A 247 -6.55 10.08 25.17
CA ASP A 247 -7.93 9.91 24.73
C ASP A 247 -8.15 8.63 23.92
N SER A 248 -7.09 7.84 23.67
CA SER A 248 -7.18 6.61 22.87
C SER A 248 -7.34 5.38 23.76
N PRO A 249 -8.46 4.63 23.70
CA PRO A 249 -8.59 3.37 24.43
C PRO A 249 -7.47 2.38 24.14
N LEU A 250 -6.98 2.36 22.89
CA LEU A 250 -5.91 1.47 22.44
C LEU A 250 -4.52 1.94 22.90
N ALA A 251 -4.26 3.24 22.92
CA ALA A 251 -2.93 3.79 23.14
C ALA A 251 -2.69 4.31 24.56
N ALA A 252 -3.74 4.62 25.35
CA ALA A 252 -3.60 5.12 26.70
C ALA A 252 -2.73 4.23 27.63
N PRO A 253 -2.80 2.88 27.57
CA PRO A 253 -1.88 2.05 28.36
C PRO A 253 -0.41 2.26 28.01
N LEU A 254 -0.07 2.45 26.73
CA LEU A 254 1.29 2.79 26.31
C LEU A 254 1.70 4.17 26.82
N GLY A 255 0.79 5.17 26.70
CA GLY A 255 1.02 6.54 27.16
C GLY A 255 1.36 6.59 28.63
N ARG A 256 0.57 5.96 29.49
CA ARG A 256 0.84 5.85 30.95
C ARG A 256 2.20 5.21 31.23
N ARG A 257 2.47 4.01 30.70
CA ARG A 257 3.73 3.29 30.92
C ARG A 257 4.96 4.11 30.50
N LEU A 258 4.88 4.94 29.46
CA LEU A 258 6.00 5.74 28.99
C LEU A 258 6.19 7.06 29.75
N ARG A 259 5.20 7.49 30.54
CA ARG A 259 5.35 8.63 31.46
C ARG A 259 5.93 8.22 32.81
N ASP A 260 5.53 7.04 33.29
CA ASP A 260 5.87 6.53 34.63
C ASP A 260 7.26 5.86 34.68
N GLY A 261 7.88 5.56 33.55
CA GLY A 261 9.22 4.95 33.40
C GLY A 261 10.18 5.80 32.58
#